data_fa3d1c6dffa335b3dbbe9e652b2f76c0
#
_entry.id   fa3d1c6dffa335b3dbbe9e652b2f76c0
#
_cell.length_a   1.000
_cell.length_b   1.000
_cell.length_c   1.000
_cell.angle_alpha   90.00
_cell.angle_beta   90.00
_cell.angle_gamma   90.00
#
_symmetry.space_group_name_H-M   'P 1'
#
loop_
_entity.id
_entity.type
_entity.pdbx_description
1 polymer ?
#
loop_
_entity_poly.entity_id
_entity_poly.type
_entity_poly.pdbx_seq_one_letter_code
_entity_poly.pdbx_strand_id
1 'polypeptide(L)'
;MIIGRNFLTKINANIGNSATTSGIDEEVEKAIWSCKWGADTIMDLSTGQQIHETREWILRNSPVPIGTVPIYQALERVDGVAENLTWEIFRDVLIEQCEQGVDYFTIHCGIRLKNVSLAAERLTGIVSRGGSIISKWCQTHQRENFLYEHFDDICDIVARYDVALSLGDGLRPGSIYDANDK
;
A
#
# COMPACT_ATOMS: atom_id res chain seq x y z
N MET A 1 14.73 -11.36 5.78
CA MET A 1 14.99 -10.16 6.63
C MET A 1 14.17 -10.25 7.91
N ILE A 2 14.71 -9.80 9.05
CA ILE A 2 13.98 -9.80 10.33
C ILE A 2 13.83 -8.37 10.81
N ILE A 3 12.59 -7.96 11.10
CA ILE A 3 12.25 -6.67 11.70
C ILE A 3 11.77 -6.94 13.13
N GLY A 4 12.28 -6.20 14.10
CA GLY A 4 11.86 -6.37 15.49
C GLY A 4 12.76 -5.66 16.49
N ARG A 5 12.30 -5.60 17.73
CA ARG A 5 12.89 -4.79 18.81
C ARG A 5 14.37 -5.07 19.09
N ASN A 6 14.80 -6.31 18.87
CA ASN A 6 16.18 -6.75 19.17
C ASN A 6 17.07 -6.81 17.93
N PHE A 7 16.62 -6.29 16.80
CA PHE A 7 17.34 -6.30 15.53
C PHE A 7 17.70 -4.87 15.10
N LEU A 8 18.69 -4.76 14.22
CA LEU A 8 19.08 -3.48 13.64
C LEU A 8 17.92 -2.88 12.84
N THR A 9 17.83 -1.55 12.87
CA THR A 9 16.89 -0.79 12.04
C THR A 9 17.06 -1.12 10.57
N LYS A 10 15.96 -1.31 9.87
CA LYS A 10 15.93 -1.55 8.42
C LYS A 10 15.55 -0.27 7.69
N ILE A 11 16.22 -0.05 6.58
CA ILE A 11 15.95 1.08 5.69
C ILE A 11 15.05 0.61 4.57
N ASN A 12 13.86 1.19 4.47
CA ASN A 12 12.95 0.98 3.35
C ASN A 12 13.07 2.14 2.36
N ALA A 13 13.32 1.84 1.08
CA ALA A 13 13.29 2.82 0.01
C ALA A 13 11.95 2.78 -0.71
N ASN A 14 11.32 3.93 -0.87
CA ASN A 14 10.08 4.05 -1.64
C ASN A 14 10.40 4.45 -3.08
N ILE A 15 9.87 3.68 -4.04
CA ILE A 15 9.88 3.97 -5.47
C ILE A 15 8.47 3.84 -6.03
N GLY A 16 8.28 4.06 -7.30
CA GLY A 16 6.99 3.85 -7.98
C GLY A 16 6.72 4.89 -9.04
N ASN A 17 6.14 4.44 -10.15
CA ASN A 17 5.71 5.31 -11.23
C ASN A 17 4.40 6.03 -10.89
N SER A 18 4.10 7.08 -11.66
CA SER A 18 2.82 7.78 -11.63
C SER A 18 2.30 7.97 -13.05
N ALA A 19 1.06 8.44 -13.17
CA ALA A 19 0.47 8.71 -14.49
C ALA A 19 1.23 9.76 -15.32
N THR A 20 2.09 10.56 -14.69
CA THR A 20 2.78 11.69 -15.30
C THR A 20 4.30 11.56 -15.33
N THR A 21 4.86 10.64 -14.56
CA THR A 21 6.33 10.53 -14.43
C THR A 21 6.75 9.08 -14.28
N SER A 22 7.92 8.79 -14.86
CA SER A 22 8.66 7.56 -14.70
C SER A 22 8.07 6.36 -15.44
N GLY A 23 8.91 5.67 -16.18
CA GLY A 23 8.62 4.41 -16.85
C GLY A 23 9.22 3.23 -16.11
N ILE A 24 9.05 2.03 -16.64
CA ILE A 24 9.55 0.77 -16.06
C ILE A 24 11.06 0.82 -15.86
N ASP A 25 11.81 1.23 -16.88
CA ASP A 25 13.28 1.27 -16.83
C ASP A 25 13.81 2.20 -15.74
N GLU A 26 13.16 3.37 -15.56
CA GLU A 26 13.50 4.33 -14.51
C GLU A 26 13.18 3.77 -13.10
N GLU A 27 12.10 3.03 -12.94
CA GLU A 27 11.77 2.38 -11.66
C GLU A 27 12.78 1.27 -11.31
N VAL A 28 13.19 0.49 -12.29
CA VAL A 28 14.26 -0.51 -12.12
C VAL A 28 15.59 0.15 -11.75
N GLU A 29 15.94 1.25 -12.42
CA GLU A 29 17.16 2.00 -12.09
C GLU A 29 17.11 2.56 -10.66
N LYS A 30 15.98 3.12 -10.23
CA LYS A 30 15.78 3.57 -8.85
C LYS A 30 15.88 2.43 -7.85
N ALA A 31 15.35 1.26 -8.15
CA ALA A 31 15.48 0.06 -7.31
C ALA A 31 16.96 -0.33 -7.14
N ILE A 32 17.72 -0.40 -8.23
CA ILE A 32 19.16 -0.72 -8.22
C ILE A 32 19.94 0.32 -7.39
N TRP A 33 19.68 1.61 -7.59
CA TRP A 33 20.32 2.67 -6.81
C TRP A 33 19.98 2.60 -5.33
N SER A 34 18.71 2.31 -4.99
CA SER A 34 18.28 2.13 -3.61
C SER A 34 19.10 1.05 -2.91
N CYS A 35 19.28 -0.10 -3.57
CA CYS A 35 20.10 -1.20 -3.03
C CYS A 35 21.57 -0.79 -2.88
N LYS A 36 22.15 -0.09 -3.86
CA LYS A 36 23.54 0.39 -3.79
C LYS A 36 23.76 1.36 -2.61
N TRP A 37 22.75 2.12 -2.23
CA TRP A 37 22.79 3.07 -1.11
C TRP A 37 22.34 2.46 0.21
N GLY A 38 22.12 1.15 0.26
CA GLY A 38 21.92 0.40 1.51
C GLY A 38 20.46 0.24 1.92
N ALA A 39 19.51 0.27 0.98
CA ALA A 39 18.15 -0.14 1.29
C ALA A 39 18.11 -1.61 1.68
N ASP A 40 17.48 -1.92 2.80
CA ASP A 40 17.20 -3.29 3.27
C ASP A 40 15.93 -3.87 2.63
N THR A 41 15.05 -3.01 2.16
CA THR A 41 13.80 -3.35 1.48
C THR A 41 13.37 -2.20 0.56
N ILE A 42 12.58 -2.52 -0.45
CA ILE A 42 12.01 -1.53 -1.37
C ILE A 42 10.49 -1.66 -1.33
N MET A 43 9.79 -0.52 -1.31
CA MET A 43 8.34 -0.48 -1.48
C MET A 43 8.00 0.14 -2.83
N ASP A 44 7.34 -0.65 -3.68
CA ASP A 44 6.76 -0.18 -4.93
C ASP A 44 5.41 0.48 -4.67
N LEU A 45 5.36 1.79 -4.84
CA LEU A 45 4.19 2.64 -4.69
C LEU A 45 3.60 3.07 -6.03
N SER A 46 3.82 2.30 -7.08
CA SER A 46 3.33 2.60 -8.43
C SER A 46 1.82 2.82 -8.46
N THR A 47 1.41 3.87 -9.16
CA THR A 47 0.03 4.31 -9.33
C THR A 47 -0.28 4.71 -10.78
N GLY A 48 0.69 4.60 -11.68
CA GLY A 48 0.54 4.85 -13.10
C GLY A 48 -0.12 3.68 -13.83
N GLN A 49 0.08 3.66 -15.13
CA GLN A 49 -0.30 2.50 -15.96
C GLN A 49 0.74 1.39 -15.84
N GLN A 50 0.34 0.17 -16.18
CA GLN A 50 1.23 -1.01 -16.19
C GLN A 50 1.85 -1.34 -14.82
N ILE A 51 1.08 -1.19 -13.75
CA ILE A 51 1.55 -1.51 -12.38
C ILE A 51 2.05 -2.94 -12.28
N HIS A 52 1.33 -3.90 -12.89
CA HIS A 52 1.71 -5.31 -12.91
C HIS A 52 3.09 -5.53 -13.53
N GLU A 53 3.30 -4.97 -14.73
CA GLU A 53 4.57 -5.13 -15.47
C GLU A 53 5.72 -4.40 -14.79
N THR A 54 5.49 -3.19 -14.29
CA THR A 54 6.49 -2.42 -13.52
C THR A 54 6.97 -3.23 -12.32
N ARG A 55 6.05 -3.80 -11.55
CA ARG A 55 6.37 -4.64 -10.39
C ARG A 55 7.14 -5.91 -10.79
N GLU A 56 6.74 -6.57 -11.87
CA GLU A 56 7.45 -7.75 -12.39
C GLU A 56 8.94 -7.45 -12.64
N TRP A 57 9.24 -6.32 -13.26
CA TRP A 57 10.62 -5.91 -13.53
C TRP A 57 11.36 -5.50 -12.26
N ILE A 58 10.71 -4.83 -11.31
CA ILE A 58 11.30 -4.49 -10.00
C ILE A 58 11.67 -5.79 -9.26
N LEU A 59 10.74 -6.74 -9.15
CA LEU A 59 10.96 -8.03 -8.48
C LEU A 59 12.15 -8.80 -9.07
N ARG A 60 12.25 -8.86 -10.40
CA ARG A 60 13.35 -9.56 -11.10
C ARG A 60 14.72 -8.94 -10.87
N ASN A 61 14.78 -7.65 -10.57
CA ASN A 61 16.03 -6.90 -10.45
C ASN A 61 16.38 -6.55 -8.99
N SER A 62 15.58 -6.95 -8.02
CA SER A 62 15.81 -6.64 -6.61
C SER A 62 16.43 -7.80 -5.85
N PRO A 63 17.57 -7.58 -5.18
CA PRO A 63 18.15 -8.55 -4.25
C PRO A 63 17.59 -8.43 -2.82
N VAL A 64 16.67 -7.48 -2.58
CA VAL A 64 16.05 -7.21 -1.28
C VAL A 64 14.54 -7.41 -1.36
N PRO A 65 13.86 -7.67 -0.23
CA PRO A 65 12.41 -7.84 -0.20
C PRO A 65 11.66 -6.64 -0.79
N ILE A 66 10.59 -6.93 -1.55
CA ILE A 66 9.72 -5.95 -2.17
C ILE A 66 8.37 -5.91 -1.48
N GLY A 67 7.96 -4.72 -1.06
CA GLY A 67 6.62 -4.44 -0.56
C GLY A 67 5.78 -3.67 -1.56
N THR A 68 4.47 -3.78 -1.43
CA THR A 68 3.51 -3.05 -2.27
C THR A 68 2.31 -2.53 -1.46
N VAL A 69 1.47 -1.76 -2.13
CA VAL A 69 0.18 -1.28 -1.58
C VAL A 69 -0.93 -1.75 -2.53
N PRO A 70 -1.51 -2.95 -2.34
CA PRO A 70 -2.42 -3.58 -3.31
C PRO A 70 -3.62 -2.73 -3.71
N ILE A 71 -4.10 -1.85 -2.81
CA ILE A 71 -5.23 -0.95 -3.10
C ILE A 71 -4.98 -0.01 -4.29
N TYR A 72 -3.70 0.28 -4.64
CA TYR A 72 -3.39 1.13 -5.77
C TYR A 72 -3.68 0.45 -7.10
N GLN A 73 -3.31 -0.83 -7.23
CA GLN A 73 -3.66 -1.61 -8.42
C GLN A 73 -5.16 -1.95 -8.46
N ALA A 74 -5.78 -2.19 -7.31
CA ALA A 74 -7.23 -2.36 -7.24
C ALA A 74 -7.97 -1.11 -7.74
N LEU A 75 -7.46 0.08 -7.40
CA LEU A 75 -7.99 1.36 -7.87
C LEU A 75 -7.80 1.54 -9.40
N GLU A 76 -6.65 1.11 -9.94
CA GLU A 76 -6.41 1.09 -11.39
C GLU A 76 -7.46 0.24 -12.12
N ARG A 77 -7.80 -0.94 -11.59
CA ARG A 77 -8.81 -1.84 -12.18
C ARG A 77 -10.22 -1.26 -12.23
N VAL A 78 -10.49 -0.21 -11.48
CA VAL A 78 -11.77 0.51 -11.47
C VAL A 78 -11.63 1.93 -12.02
N ASP A 79 -10.68 2.15 -12.93
CA ASP A 79 -10.42 3.42 -13.61
C ASP A 79 -10.24 4.61 -12.65
N GLY A 80 -9.69 4.37 -11.48
CA GLY A 80 -9.44 5.41 -10.46
C GLY A 80 -10.67 5.81 -9.65
N VAL A 81 -11.81 5.16 -9.84
CA VAL A 81 -13.07 5.46 -9.13
C VAL A 81 -13.15 4.65 -7.85
N ALA A 82 -12.75 5.25 -6.73
CA ALA A 82 -12.67 4.57 -5.44
C ALA A 82 -13.99 3.91 -5.01
N GLU A 83 -15.12 4.50 -5.37
CA GLU A 83 -16.45 4.02 -5.06
C GLU A 83 -16.79 2.67 -5.72
N ASN A 84 -16.12 2.34 -6.81
CA ASN A 84 -16.33 1.08 -7.53
C ASN A 84 -15.49 -0.08 -6.98
N LEU A 85 -14.65 0.18 -5.97
CA LEU A 85 -13.87 -0.87 -5.32
C LEU A 85 -14.79 -1.88 -4.62
N THR A 86 -14.45 -3.15 -4.74
CA THR A 86 -15.11 -4.24 -4.01
C THR A 86 -14.07 -5.14 -3.36
N TRP A 87 -14.51 -5.96 -2.40
CA TRP A 87 -13.66 -6.99 -1.80
C TRP A 87 -13.10 -7.94 -2.85
N GLU A 88 -13.91 -8.38 -3.81
CA GLU A 88 -13.52 -9.34 -4.85
C GLU A 88 -12.38 -8.79 -5.72
N ILE A 89 -12.48 -7.54 -6.16
CA ILE A 89 -11.43 -6.88 -6.95
C ILE A 89 -10.13 -6.79 -6.14
N PHE A 90 -10.23 -6.39 -4.87
CA PHE A 90 -9.07 -6.29 -4.00
C PHE A 90 -8.44 -7.66 -3.73
N ARG A 91 -9.26 -8.68 -3.42
CA ARG A 91 -8.81 -10.07 -3.21
C ARG A 91 -8.05 -10.61 -4.41
N ASP A 92 -8.58 -10.40 -5.61
CA ASP A 92 -7.97 -10.91 -6.84
C ASP A 92 -6.63 -10.22 -7.12
N VAL A 93 -6.52 -8.91 -6.83
CA VAL A 93 -5.24 -8.18 -6.87
C VAL A 93 -4.27 -8.71 -5.83
N LEU A 94 -4.73 -8.98 -4.62
CA LEU A 94 -3.89 -9.50 -3.54
C LEU A 94 -3.27 -10.85 -3.92
N ILE A 95 -4.09 -11.76 -4.45
CA ILE A 95 -3.65 -13.09 -4.91
C ILE A 95 -2.64 -12.94 -6.05
N GLU A 96 -2.94 -12.12 -7.06
CA GLU A 96 -2.03 -11.86 -8.18
C GLU A 96 -0.66 -11.38 -7.71
N GLN A 97 -0.61 -10.45 -6.76
CA GLN A 97 0.65 -9.95 -6.22
C GLN A 97 1.40 -10.99 -5.38
N CYS A 98 0.67 -11.84 -4.66
CA CYS A 98 1.27 -13.00 -4.00
C CYS A 98 1.92 -13.95 -5.02
N GLU A 99 1.24 -14.26 -6.11
CA GLU A 99 1.73 -15.14 -7.19
C GLU A 99 2.93 -14.55 -7.93
N GLN A 100 3.04 -13.22 -8.01
CA GLN A 100 4.23 -12.55 -8.56
C GLN A 100 5.43 -12.61 -7.61
N GLY A 101 5.25 -12.93 -6.33
CA GLY A 101 6.33 -13.06 -5.37
C GLY A 101 6.63 -11.78 -4.57
N VAL A 102 5.64 -10.94 -4.33
CA VAL A 102 5.76 -9.79 -3.41
C VAL A 102 5.97 -10.30 -1.99
N ASP A 103 6.89 -9.71 -1.23
CA ASP A 103 7.28 -10.17 0.10
C ASP A 103 6.39 -9.64 1.22
N TYR A 104 5.81 -8.44 1.06
CA TYR A 104 4.92 -7.88 2.08
C TYR A 104 3.95 -6.84 1.49
N PHE A 105 2.81 -6.69 2.15
CA PHE A 105 1.76 -5.74 1.74
C PHE A 105 1.48 -4.69 2.80
N THR A 106 1.33 -3.43 2.38
CA THR A 106 0.71 -2.40 3.23
C THR A 106 -0.80 -2.41 3.02
N ILE A 107 -1.53 -2.76 4.08
CA ILE A 107 -3.00 -2.87 4.09
C ILE A 107 -3.60 -1.84 5.03
N HIS A 108 -4.55 -1.04 4.54
CA HIS A 108 -5.21 0.03 5.31
C HIS A 108 -6.50 -0.45 6.01
N CYS A 109 -6.44 -1.63 6.64
CA CYS A 109 -7.60 -2.25 7.31
C CYS A 109 -8.03 -1.53 8.59
N GLY A 110 -7.15 -0.78 9.24
CA GLY A 110 -7.45 -0.08 10.50
C GLY A 110 -8.34 1.16 10.37
N ILE A 111 -8.65 1.60 9.14
CA ILE A 111 -9.57 2.73 8.93
C ILE A 111 -11.01 2.27 9.17
N ARG A 112 -11.66 2.88 10.15
CA ARG A 112 -13.06 2.58 10.52
C ARG A 112 -13.96 3.74 10.15
N LEU A 113 -15.16 3.44 9.61
CA LEU A 113 -16.15 4.46 9.23
C LEU A 113 -16.37 5.50 10.34
N LYS A 114 -16.51 5.04 11.59
CA LYS A 114 -16.71 5.91 12.77
C LYS A 114 -15.58 6.91 13.03
N ASN A 115 -14.36 6.64 12.54
CA ASN A 115 -13.18 7.47 12.80
C ASN A 115 -12.88 8.43 11.63
N VAL A 116 -13.46 8.21 10.46
CA VAL A 116 -13.16 9.02 9.25
C VAL A 116 -13.52 10.49 9.46
N SER A 117 -14.63 10.77 10.15
CA SER A 117 -15.08 12.15 10.44
C SER A 117 -14.11 12.92 11.32
N LEU A 118 -13.32 12.24 12.17
CA LEU A 118 -12.35 12.90 13.07
C LEU A 118 -11.23 13.61 12.28
N ALA A 119 -10.87 13.08 11.11
CA ALA A 119 -9.84 13.67 10.27
C ALA A 119 -10.34 14.89 9.45
N ALA A 120 -11.65 15.16 9.41
CA ALA A 120 -12.21 16.26 8.65
C ALA A 120 -11.86 17.66 9.19
N GLU A 121 -11.57 17.75 10.49
CA GLU A 121 -11.19 19.01 11.17
C GLU A 121 -9.69 19.30 11.08
N ARG A 122 -8.88 18.39 10.52
CA ARG A 122 -7.43 18.54 10.42
C ARG A 122 -7.03 19.58 9.38
N LEU A 123 -5.94 20.28 9.66
CA LEU A 123 -5.33 21.24 8.74
C LEU A 123 -4.94 20.57 7.40
N THR A 124 -4.36 19.37 7.48
CA THR A 124 -3.89 18.61 6.31
C THR A 124 -4.86 17.51 5.87
N GLY A 125 -5.96 17.30 6.58
CA GLY A 125 -6.90 16.23 6.29
C GLY A 125 -6.27 14.83 6.37
N ILE A 126 -6.61 13.94 5.43
CA ILE A 126 -6.07 12.59 5.33
C ILE A 126 -4.91 12.59 4.33
N VAL A 127 -3.67 12.51 4.79
CA VAL A 127 -2.45 12.57 3.96
C VAL A 127 -2.05 11.20 3.38
N SER A 128 -2.56 10.12 3.95
CA SER A 128 -2.34 8.78 3.42
C SER A 128 -3.17 8.56 2.15
N ARG A 129 -2.52 8.22 1.02
CA ARG A 129 -3.24 7.93 -0.23
C ARG A 129 -4.20 6.75 -0.06
N GLY A 130 -3.74 5.60 0.44
CA GLY A 130 -4.61 4.46 0.71
C GLY A 130 -5.68 4.78 1.75
N GLY A 131 -5.32 5.60 2.76
CA GLY A 131 -6.25 6.12 3.75
C GLY A 131 -7.38 6.94 3.14
N SER A 132 -7.08 7.86 2.21
CA SER A 132 -8.08 8.69 1.55
C SER A 132 -9.00 7.89 0.62
N ILE A 133 -8.45 6.90 -0.10
CA ILE A 133 -9.24 5.99 -0.96
C ILE A 133 -10.29 5.24 -0.13
N ILE A 134 -9.87 4.57 0.93
CA ILE A 134 -10.77 3.80 1.81
C ILE A 134 -11.75 4.71 2.55
N SER A 135 -11.29 5.87 3.04
CA SER A 135 -12.18 6.82 3.72
C SER A 135 -13.28 7.33 2.78
N LYS A 136 -12.95 7.65 1.53
CA LYS A 136 -13.92 8.04 0.51
C LYS A 136 -14.92 6.92 0.24
N TRP A 137 -14.44 5.68 0.09
CA TRP A 137 -15.29 4.52 -0.09
C TRP A 137 -16.29 4.35 1.08
N CYS A 138 -15.79 4.38 2.33
CA CYS A 138 -16.62 4.25 3.52
C CYS A 138 -17.69 5.34 3.60
N GLN A 139 -17.32 6.60 3.31
CA GLN A 139 -18.24 7.72 3.35
C GLN A 139 -19.30 7.63 2.25
N THR A 140 -18.94 7.25 1.03
CA THR A 140 -19.88 7.15 -0.09
C THR A 140 -20.90 6.04 0.14
N HIS A 141 -20.43 4.87 0.61
CA HIS A 141 -21.31 3.72 0.81
C HIS A 141 -21.98 3.70 2.19
N GLN A 142 -21.59 4.57 3.13
CA GLN A 142 -22.03 4.53 4.53
C GLN A 142 -21.87 3.13 5.14
N ARG A 143 -20.76 2.45 4.78
CA ARG A 143 -20.43 1.09 5.22
C ARG A 143 -19.03 1.05 5.84
N GLU A 144 -18.81 0.04 6.64
CA GLU A 144 -17.50 -0.22 7.22
C GLU A 144 -16.50 -0.60 6.12
N ASN A 145 -15.24 -0.31 6.35
CA ASN A 145 -14.13 -0.66 5.48
C ASN A 145 -14.11 -2.16 5.17
N PHE A 146 -14.24 -2.54 3.90
CA PHE A 146 -14.24 -3.94 3.49
C PHE A 146 -12.92 -4.66 3.81
N LEU A 147 -11.78 -3.93 3.89
CA LEU A 147 -10.50 -4.52 4.32
C LEU A 147 -10.50 -4.86 5.83
N TYR A 148 -11.29 -4.14 6.63
CA TYR A 148 -11.50 -4.46 8.03
C TYR A 148 -12.43 -5.66 8.19
N GLU A 149 -13.53 -5.69 7.42
CA GLU A 149 -14.52 -6.78 7.48
C GLU A 149 -13.92 -8.12 7.01
N HIS A 150 -13.02 -8.10 6.02
CA HIS A 150 -12.36 -9.28 5.44
C HIS A 150 -10.92 -9.47 5.90
N PHE A 151 -10.55 -8.94 7.08
CA PHE A 151 -9.15 -9.01 7.53
C PHE A 151 -8.68 -10.45 7.77
N ASP A 152 -9.53 -11.32 8.27
CA ASP A 152 -9.22 -12.74 8.45
C ASP A 152 -8.99 -13.44 7.11
N ASP A 153 -9.81 -13.14 6.09
CA ASP A 153 -9.62 -13.65 4.72
C ASP A 153 -8.29 -13.19 4.13
N ILE A 154 -7.89 -11.92 4.38
CA ILE A 154 -6.58 -11.39 3.98
C ILE A 154 -5.46 -12.19 4.65
N CYS A 155 -5.56 -12.42 5.96
CA CYS A 155 -4.56 -13.21 6.70
C CYS A 155 -4.43 -14.64 6.16
N ASP A 156 -5.55 -15.28 5.83
CA ASP A 156 -5.54 -16.62 5.25
C ASP A 156 -4.90 -16.68 3.87
N ILE A 157 -5.10 -15.65 3.04
CA ILE A 157 -4.46 -15.55 1.73
C ILE A 157 -2.94 -15.39 1.91
N VAL A 158 -2.49 -14.38 2.65
CA VAL A 158 -1.05 -14.08 2.77
C VAL A 158 -0.28 -15.21 3.47
N ALA A 159 -0.93 -15.94 4.38
CA ALA A 159 -0.33 -17.10 5.05
C ALA A 159 -0.02 -18.26 4.08
N ARG A 160 -0.82 -18.43 3.03
CA ARG A 160 -0.58 -19.47 2.01
C ARG A 160 0.64 -19.19 1.15
N TYR A 161 1.00 -17.92 0.98
CA TYR A 161 2.11 -17.47 0.15
C TYR A 161 3.32 -16.99 0.95
N ASP A 162 3.27 -17.11 2.29
CA ASP A 162 4.35 -16.64 3.21
C ASP A 162 4.64 -15.14 3.05
N VAL A 163 3.60 -14.33 2.82
CA VAL A 163 3.70 -12.88 2.65
C VAL A 163 3.45 -12.17 3.98
N ALA A 164 4.27 -11.18 4.31
CA ALA A 164 4.11 -10.40 5.54
C ALA A 164 3.12 -9.24 5.37
N LEU A 165 2.52 -8.77 6.48
CA LEU A 165 1.67 -7.60 6.52
C LEU A 165 2.36 -6.41 7.19
N SER A 166 2.25 -5.24 6.55
CA SER A 166 2.51 -3.93 7.11
C SER A 166 1.17 -3.21 7.28
N LEU A 167 0.73 -3.02 8.51
CA LEU A 167 -0.57 -2.38 8.76
C LEU A 167 -0.44 -0.87 8.55
N GLY A 168 -1.14 -0.37 7.52
CA GLY A 168 -1.07 1.02 7.09
C GLY A 168 -1.78 1.99 8.06
N ASP A 169 -1.08 3.03 8.47
CA ASP A 169 -1.57 4.10 9.34
C ASP A 169 -2.39 5.14 8.52
N GLY A 170 -3.54 4.71 8.00
CA GLY A 170 -4.34 5.46 7.02
C GLY A 170 -4.86 6.81 7.51
N LEU A 171 -4.96 7.03 8.83
CA LEU A 171 -5.41 8.28 9.44
C LEU A 171 -4.30 9.01 10.21
N ARG A 172 -3.02 8.77 9.90
CA ARG A 172 -1.90 9.50 10.51
C ARG A 172 -1.99 11.00 10.25
N PRO A 173 -1.56 11.87 11.20
CA PRO A 173 -1.51 13.31 10.97
C PRO A 173 -0.44 13.66 9.92
N GLY A 174 -0.69 14.70 9.12
CA GLY A 174 0.26 15.22 8.12
C GLY A 174 1.05 16.44 8.59
N SER A 175 0.74 16.99 9.76
CA SER A 175 1.39 18.17 10.31
C SER A 175 1.56 18.05 11.83
N ILE A 176 2.51 18.83 12.39
CA ILE A 176 2.69 18.94 13.84
C ILE A 176 1.42 19.52 14.50
N TYR A 177 0.69 20.37 13.80
CA TYR A 177 -0.55 20.97 14.28
C TYR A 177 -1.61 19.89 14.57
N ASP A 178 -1.68 18.87 13.73
CA ASP A 178 -2.66 17.78 13.85
C ASP A 178 -2.14 16.60 14.71
N ALA A 179 -0.89 16.63 15.19
CA ALA A 179 -0.22 15.48 15.81
C ALA A 179 -0.88 14.96 17.10
N ASN A 180 -1.63 15.81 17.79
CA ASN A 180 -2.32 15.48 19.05
C ASN A 180 -3.83 15.72 18.96
N ASP A 181 -4.42 15.61 17.79
CA ASP A 181 -5.86 15.67 17.62
C ASP A 181 -6.59 14.45 18.23
N LYS A 182 -7.92 14.45 18.17
CA LYS A 182 -8.78 13.39 18.76
C LYS A 182 -8.62 12.05 18.03
#